data_cfb3d1c72028ef8e07572c40631cbf38
#
_entry.id   cfb3d1c72028ef8e07572c40631cbf38
#
_cell.length_a   1.000
_cell.length_b   1.000
_cell.length_c   1.000
_cell.angle_alpha   90.00
_cell.angle_beta   90.00
_cell.angle_gamma   90.00
#
_symmetry.space_group_name_H-M   'P 1'
#
loop_
_entity.id
_entity.type
_entity.pdbx_description
1 polymer ?
#
loop_
_entity_poly.entity_id
_entity_poly.type
_entity_poly.pdbx_seq_one_letter_code
_entity_poly.pdbx_strand_id
1 'polypeptide(L)'
;MSDTNAAIHPDPADLSLEDLRSTRQQMQHEDDVVSYARRVAQARLDLVKSERARRDAGPDADLSEQIGSVLSQHLTSGPARPPRPTEDLSDNALANELDAVCAEHHFGRLEDLGDVELLALADAIENFEVRVSSDRRERFERLDALSAELVRRYRDGEASVDSILVD
;
A
#
# COMPACT_ATOMS: atom_id res chain seq x y z
N MET A 1 -20.22 21.38 12.53
CA MET A 1 -18.97 21.66 13.24
C MET A 1 -18.07 20.46 13.00
N SER A 2 -17.27 20.56 11.96
CA SER A 2 -16.35 19.49 11.54
C SER A 2 -14.99 19.85 12.11
N ASP A 3 -14.64 19.26 13.26
CA ASP A 3 -13.28 19.32 13.76
C ASP A 3 -12.41 18.42 12.88
N THR A 4 -11.84 19.05 11.87
CA THR A 4 -10.72 18.49 11.15
C THR A 4 -9.54 18.49 12.11
N ASN A 5 -9.31 17.36 12.78
CA ASN A 5 -8.06 17.09 13.48
C ASN A 5 -6.96 16.86 12.43
N ALA A 6 -6.58 17.92 11.73
CA ALA A 6 -5.35 17.95 10.98
C ALA A 6 -4.23 17.89 12.02
N ALA A 7 -3.56 16.76 12.15
CA ALA A 7 -2.36 16.64 12.94
C ALA A 7 -1.41 17.77 12.45
N ILE A 8 -1.17 18.77 13.32
CA ILE A 8 -0.29 19.90 13.03
C ILE A 8 1.12 19.32 13.00
N HIS A 9 1.53 18.87 11.82
CA HIS A 9 2.91 18.45 11.61
C HIS A 9 3.78 19.72 11.54
N PRO A 10 4.90 19.76 12.27
CA PRO A 10 5.80 20.91 12.21
C PRO A 10 6.31 21.14 10.78
N ASP A 11 6.58 22.40 10.45
CA ASP A 11 7.17 22.74 9.16
C ASP A 11 8.54 22.03 9.02
N PRO A 12 8.85 21.38 7.90
CA PRO A 12 10.16 20.78 7.66
C PRO A 12 11.33 21.73 7.90
N ALA A 13 11.15 23.03 7.63
CA ALA A 13 12.18 24.05 7.85
C ALA A 13 12.50 24.27 9.33
N ASP A 14 11.56 24.03 10.24
CA ASP A 14 11.71 24.21 11.68
C ASP A 14 12.33 23.00 12.39
N LEU A 15 12.41 21.84 11.71
CA LEU A 15 12.97 20.63 12.27
C LEU A 15 14.50 20.69 12.33
N SER A 16 15.12 20.10 13.36
CA SER A 16 16.55 19.80 13.33
C SER A 16 16.88 18.84 12.17
N LEU A 17 18.16 18.77 11.77
CA LEU A 17 18.57 17.84 10.71
C LEU A 17 18.31 16.37 11.10
N GLU A 18 18.51 16.04 12.37
CA GLU A 18 18.26 14.72 12.93
C GLU A 18 16.77 14.40 12.94
N ASP A 19 15.93 15.31 13.44
CA ASP A 19 14.47 15.14 13.44
C ASP A 19 13.92 15.04 12.02
N LEU A 20 14.48 15.82 11.08
CA LEU A 20 14.06 15.79 9.68
C LEU A 20 14.35 14.43 9.03
N ARG A 21 15.53 13.84 9.31
CA ARG A 21 15.89 12.49 8.83
C ARG A 21 15.00 11.42 9.46
N SER A 22 14.85 11.47 10.77
CA SER A 22 14.05 10.52 11.54
C SER A 22 12.58 10.56 11.10
N THR A 23 11.98 11.74 11.01
CA THR A 23 10.59 11.91 10.55
C THR A 23 10.41 11.41 9.13
N ARG A 24 11.34 11.72 8.22
CA ARG A 24 11.29 11.23 6.85
C ARG A 24 11.38 9.70 6.79
N GLN A 25 12.28 9.09 7.56
CA GLN A 25 12.45 7.64 7.61
C GLN A 25 11.20 6.96 8.15
N GLN A 26 10.61 7.48 9.22
CA GLN A 26 9.37 6.96 9.80
C GLN A 26 8.22 7.05 8.79
N MET A 27 8.02 8.19 8.14
CA MET A 27 6.95 8.34 7.14
C MET A 27 7.17 7.45 5.92
N GLN A 28 8.42 7.22 5.52
CA GLN A 28 8.74 6.27 4.45
C GLN A 28 8.36 4.84 4.83
N HIS A 29 8.66 4.43 6.06
CA HIS A 29 8.25 3.11 6.56
C HIS A 29 6.72 2.98 6.60
N GLU A 30 6.01 3.99 7.09
CA GLU A 30 4.54 4.02 7.09
C GLU A 30 3.96 3.92 5.67
N ASP A 31 4.55 4.59 4.67
CA ASP A 31 4.12 4.47 3.27
C ASP A 31 4.40 3.07 2.71
N ASP A 32 5.51 2.46 3.08
CA ASP A 32 5.85 1.09 2.66
C ASP A 32 4.85 0.07 3.24
N VAL A 33 4.43 0.23 4.50
CA VAL A 33 3.35 -0.57 5.15
C VAL A 33 2.03 -0.41 4.42
N VAL A 34 1.60 0.83 4.15
CA VAL A 34 0.37 1.14 3.41
C VAL A 34 0.41 0.54 2.00
N SER A 35 1.53 0.71 1.30
CA SER A 35 1.73 0.18 -0.05
C SER A 35 1.72 -1.35 -0.08
N TYR A 36 2.22 -2.01 0.96
CA TYR A 36 2.13 -3.44 1.13
C TYR A 36 0.67 -3.89 1.31
N ALA A 37 -0.04 -3.31 2.30
CA ALA A 37 -1.42 -3.67 2.59
C ALA A 37 -2.34 -3.49 1.36
N ARG A 38 -2.16 -2.41 0.61
CA ARG A 38 -2.89 -2.18 -0.65
C ARG A 38 -2.63 -3.27 -1.69
N ARG A 39 -1.38 -3.64 -1.92
CA ARG A 39 -1.03 -4.69 -2.89
C ARG A 39 -1.66 -6.02 -2.51
N VAL A 40 -1.65 -6.37 -1.22
CA VAL A 40 -2.29 -7.60 -0.73
C VAL A 40 -3.80 -7.53 -0.91
N ALA A 41 -4.44 -6.39 -0.59
CA ALA A 41 -5.88 -6.20 -0.79
C ALA A 41 -6.25 -6.32 -2.27
N GLN A 42 -5.51 -5.69 -3.18
CA GLN A 42 -5.73 -5.78 -4.63
C GLN A 42 -5.59 -7.22 -5.13
N ALA A 43 -4.55 -7.95 -4.71
CA ALA A 43 -4.36 -9.35 -5.09
C ALA A 43 -5.52 -10.24 -4.60
N ARG A 44 -6.02 -10.03 -3.37
CA ARG A 44 -7.18 -10.75 -2.86
C ARG A 44 -8.47 -10.40 -3.61
N LEU A 45 -8.67 -9.14 -3.92
CA LEU A 45 -9.81 -8.68 -4.72
C LEU A 45 -9.79 -9.29 -6.13
N ASP A 46 -8.63 -9.41 -6.75
CA ASP A 46 -8.46 -10.04 -8.04
C ASP A 46 -8.84 -11.53 -8.00
N LEU A 47 -8.50 -12.24 -6.92
CA LEU A 47 -8.94 -13.64 -6.71
C LEU A 47 -10.46 -13.75 -6.62
N VAL A 48 -11.12 -12.86 -5.88
CA VAL A 48 -12.59 -12.82 -5.78
C VAL A 48 -13.23 -12.54 -7.16
N LYS A 49 -12.69 -11.57 -7.89
CA LYS A 49 -13.15 -11.23 -9.26
C LYS A 49 -12.93 -12.38 -10.23
N SER A 50 -11.82 -13.09 -10.13
CA SER A 50 -11.52 -14.27 -10.96
C SER A 50 -12.50 -15.41 -10.68
N GLU A 51 -12.85 -15.67 -9.42
CA GLU A 51 -13.84 -16.69 -9.07
C GLU A 51 -15.23 -16.34 -9.63
N ARG A 52 -15.63 -15.07 -9.55
CA ARG A 52 -16.90 -14.63 -10.17
C ARG A 52 -16.87 -14.80 -11.68
N ALA A 53 -15.81 -14.36 -12.35
CA ALA A 53 -15.66 -14.52 -13.79
C ALA A 53 -15.70 -16.00 -14.22
N ARG A 54 -15.09 -16.89 -13.42
CA ARG A 54 -15.12 -18.34 -13.65
C ARG A 54 -16.56 -18.88 -13.62
N ARG A 55 -17.39 -18.41 -12.68
CA ARG A 55 -18.81 -18.82 -12.58
C ARG A 55 -19.65 -18.30 -13.74
N ASP A 56 -19.45 -17.03 -14.10
CA ASP A 56 -20.17 -16.39 -15.20
C ASP A 56 -19.85 -17.05 -16.56
N ALA A 57 -18.60 -17.49 -16.74
CA ALA A 57 -18.15 -18.13 -17.97
C ALA A 57 -18.63 -19.59 -18.15
N GLY A 58 -19.06 -20.24 -17.05
CA GLY A 58 -19.53 -21.61 -17.06
C GLY A 58 -18.43 -22.67 -17.15
N PRO A 59 -18.81 -23.99 -17.15
CA PRO A 59 -17.88 -25.10 -17.04
C PRO A 59 -16.96 -25.30 -18.26
N ASP A 60 -17.26 -24.70 -19.39
CA ASP A 60 -16.52 -24.85 -20.65
C ASP A 60 -15.52 -23.68 -20.92
N ALA A 61 -15.34 -22.79 -19.97
CA ALA A 61 -14.43 -21.64 -20.12
C ALA A 61 -12.95 -22.08 -20.13
N ASP A 62 -12.23 -21.65 -21.15
CA ASP A 62 -10.79 -21.92 -21.26
C ASP A 62 -10.01 -21.13 -20.19
N LEU A 63 -9.55 -21.86 -19.16
CA LEU A 63 -8.73 -21.31 -18.08
C LEU A 63 -7.43 -20.66 -18.58
N SER A 64 -6.93 -21.05 -19.74
CA SER A 64 -5.66 -20.58 -20.32
C SER A 64 -5.75 -19.09 -20.70
N GLU A 65 -6.87 -18.64 -21.25
CA GLU A 65 -7.08 -17.23 -21.60
C GLU A 65 -7.20 -16.33 -20.35
N GLN A 66 -7.84 -16.82 -19.30
CA GLN A 66 -8.01 -16.08 -18.04
C GLN A 66 -6.68 -15.91 -17.30
N ILE A 67 -5.85 -16.96 -17.23
CA ILE A 67 -4.50 -16.90 -16.63
C ILE A 67 -3.61 -15.95 -17.43
N GLY A 68 -3.67 -15.97 -18.76
CA GLY A 68 -2.94 -15.06 -19.63
C GLY A 68 -3.29 -13.60 -19.40
N SER A 69 -4.56 -13.28 -19.19
CA SER A 69 -5.05 -11.93 -18.89
C SER A 69 -4.57 -11.41 -17.52
N VAL A 70 -4.65 -12.23 -16.48
CA VAL A 70 -4.20 -11.86 -15.13
C VAL A 70 -2.68 -11.67 -15.10
N LEU A 71 -1.93 -12.57 -15.71
CA LEU A 71 -0.46 -12.46 -15.79
C LEU A 71 -0.01 -11.24 -16.59
N SER A 72 -0.69 -10.89 -17.69
CA SER A 72 -0.33 -9.72 -18.49
C SER A 72 -0.52 -8.40 -17.77
N GLN A 73 -1.53 -8.28 -16.91
CA GLN A 73 -1.77 -7.09 -16.09
C GLN A 73 -0.68 -6.88 -15.02
N HIS A 74 -0.12 -7.97 -14.50
CA HIS A 74 0.95 -7.89 -13.49
C HIS A 74 2.36 -7.76 -14.09
N LEU A 75 2.58 -8.19 -15.34
CA LEU A 75 3.88 -8.12 -16.00
C LEU A 75 4.19 -6.77 -16.67
N THR A 76 3.20 -5.89 -16.84
CA THR A 76 3.36 -4.56 -17.44
C THR A 76 3.76 -3.46 -16.45
N SER A 77 4.13 -3.81 -15.23
CA SER A 77 4.70 -2.86 -14.27
C SER A 77 6.04 -2.33 -14.77
N GLY A 78 6.16 -1.01 -14.90
CA GLY A 78 7.28 -0.27 -15.46
C GLY A 78 8.69 -0.64 -14.97
N PRO A 79 9.73 0.14 -15.30
CA PRO A 79 11.12 -0.24 -15.08
C PRO A 79 11.35 -0.63 -13.62
N ALA A 80 11.93 -1.83 -13.43
CA ALA A 80 12.21 -2.40 -12.14
C ALA A 80 13.08 -1.44 -11.31
N ARG A 81 12.52 -0.93 -10.20
CA ARG A 81 13.31 -0.22 -9.22
C ARG A 81 14.29 -1.23 -8.59
N PRO A 82 15.55 -0.85 -8.32
CA PRO A 82 16.46 -1.76 -7.63
C PRO A 82 15.83 -2.25 -6.33
N PRO A 83 15.95 -3.55 -6.02
CA PRO A 83 15.35 -4.11 -4.81
C PRO A 83 15.95 -3.40 -3.59
N ARG A 84 15.09 -2.81 -2.77
CA ARG A 84 15.44 -2.38 -1.42
C ARG A 84 15.55 -3.62 -0.53
N PRO A 85 16.34 -3.59 0.57
CA PRO A 85 16.28 -4.62 1.58
C PRO A 85 14.82 -4.82 1.98
N THR A 86 14.32 -6.03 1.87
CA THR A 86 12.93 -6.36 2.18
C THR A 86 12.80 -6.46 3.69
N GLU A 87 12.27 -5.43 4.34
CA GLU A 87 11.65 -5.61 5.65
C GLU A 87 10.43 -6.53 5.48
N ASP A 88 10.24 -7.43 6.41
CA ASP A 88 9.02 -8.22 6.46
C ASP A 88 7.87 -7.31 6.95
N LEU A 89 7.05 -6.89 6.01
CA LEU A 89 5.88 -6.04 6.26
C LEU A 89 4.60 -6.85 6.46
N SER A 90 4.69 -8.17 6.60
CA SER A 90 3.51 -9.03 6.75
C SER A 90 2.85 -8.91 8.12
N ASP A 91 3.61 -8.61 9.16
CA ASP A 91 3.11 -8.44 10.53
C ASP A 91 2.95 -6.94 10.86
N ASN A 92 1.89 -6.34 10.35
CA ASN A 92 1.51 -4.97 10.68
C ASN A 92 0.00 -4.83 10.90
N ALA A 93 -0.42 -3.74 11.53
CA ALA A 93 -1.82 -3.52 11.89
C ALA A 93 -2.77 -3.56 10.68
N LEU A 94 -2.37 -3.01 9.53
CA LEU A 94 -3.21 -3.00 8.32
C LEU A 94 -3.32 -4.39 7.68
N ALA A 95 -2.25 -5.18 7.70
CA ALA A 95 -2.28 -6.56 7.23
C ALA A 95 -3.20 -7.41 8.11
N ASN A 96 -3.08 -7.27 9.43
CA ASN A 96 -3.93 -7.96 10.39
C ASN A 96 -5.41 -7.55 10.26
N GLU A 97 -5.69 -6.27 10.01
CA GLU A 97 -7.06 -5.79 9.75
C GLU A 97 -7.63 -6.39 8.46
N LEU A 98 -6.85 -6.42 7.38
CA LEU A 98 -7.26 -7.05 6.13
C LEU A 98 -7.51 -8.54 6.30
N ASP A 99 -6.68 -9.23 7.08
CA ASP A 99 -6.87 -10.64 7.42
C ASP A 99 -8.15 -10.88 8.20
N ALA A 100 -8.49 -9.98 9.14
CA ALA A 100 -9.75 -10.05 9.88
C ALA A 100 -10.96 -9.86 8.95
N VAL A 101 -10.93 -8.87 8.06
CA VAL A 101 -11.97 -8.65 7.03
C VAL A 101 -12.14 -9.89 6.16
N CYS A 102 -11.05 -10.47 5.69
CA CYS A 102 -11.08 -11.68 4.87
C CYS A 102 -11.61 -12.91 5.63
N ALA A 103 -11.27 -13.05 6.90
CA ALA A 103 -11.74 -14.14 7.75
C ALA A 103 -13.24 -14.02 8.04
N GLU A 104 -13.75 -12.83 8.33
CA GLU A 104 -15.17 -12.54 8.55
C GLU A 104 -16.02 -12.94 7.34
N HIS A 105 -15.53 -12.67 6.13
CA HIS A 105 -16.20 -13.01 4.88
C HIS A 105 -15.77 -14.34 4.27
N HIS A 106 -15.10 -15.22 5.04
CA HIS A 106 -14.73 -16.59 4.62
C HIS A 106 -13.90 -16.67 3.34
N PHE A 107 -12.98 -15.71 3.12
CA PHE A 107 -12.11 -15.67 1.94
C PHE A 107 -11.38 -16.99 1.65
N GLY A 108 -11.01 -17.77 2.68
CA GLY A 108 -10.34 -19.06 2.52
C GLY A 108 -11.19 -20.15 1.85
N ARG A 109 -12.46 -19.90 1.57
CA ARG A 109 -13.41 -20.85 0.94
C ARG A 109 -14.21 -20.18 -0.17
N LEU A 110 -13.54 -19.47 -1.08
CA LEU A 110 -14.18 -18.71 -2.17
C LEU A 110 -15.11 -19.55 -3.01
N GLU A 111 -14.75 -20.80 -3.29
CA GLU A 111 -15.52 -21.75 -4.10
C GLU A 111 -16.85 -22.17 -3.45
N ASP A 112 -16.93 -22.11 -2.12
CA ASP A 112 -18.14 -22.48 -1.35
C ASP A 112 -19.10 -21.29 -1.16
N LEU A 113 -18.64 -20.04 -1.36
CA LEU A 113 -19.44 -18.84 -1.16
C LEU A 113 -20.52 -18.69 -2.25
N GLY A 114 -21.73 -18.23 -1.86
CA GLY A 114 -22.74 -17.80 -2.81
C GLY A 114 -22.37 -16.48 -3.50
N ASP A 115 -23.03 -16.13 -4.59
CA ASP A 115 -22.74 -14.92 -5.37
C ASP A 115 -22.93 -13.63 -4.54
N VAL A 116 -23.92 -13.62 -3.64
CA VAL A 116 -24.15 -12.49 -2.72
C VAL A 116 -23.00 -12.36 -1.71
N GLU A 117 -22.49 -13.47 -1.22
CA GLU A 117 -21.37 -13.50 -0.27
C GLU A 117 -20.05 -13.07 -0.95
N LEU A 118 -19.83 -13.51 -2.20
CA LEU A 118 -18.68 -13.05 -2.99
C LEU A 118 -18.73 -11.55 -3.28
N LEU A 119 -19.92 -10.99 -3.53
CA LEU A 119 -20.08 -9.54 -3.68
C LEU A 119 -19.77 -8.82 -2.37
N ALA A 120 -20.33 -9.29 -1.26
CA ALA A 120 -20.07 -8.68 0.06
C ALA A 120 -18.58 -8.73 0.44
N LEU A 121 -17.90 -9.83 0.13
CA LEU A 121 -16.45 -9.95 0.33
C LEU A 121 -15.67 -8.97 -0.57
N ALA A 122 -16.04 -8.86 -1.85
CA ALA A 122 -15.41 -7.91 -2.77
C ALA A 122 -15.56 -6.47 -2.27
N ASP A 123 -16.78 -6.08 -1.88
CA ASP A 123 -17.07 -4.74 -1.36
C ASP A 123 -16.29 -4.46 -0.06
N ALA A 124 -16.17 -5.44 0.83
CA ALA A 124 -15.41 -5.29 2.07
C ALA A 124 -13.91 -5.04 1.81
N ILE A 125 -13.30 -5.80 0.89
CA ILE A 125 -11.89 -5.62 0.51
C ILE A 125 -11.69 -4.28 -0.22
N GLU A 126 -12.61 -3.90 -1.11
CA GLU A 126 -12.54 -2.65 -1.86
C GLU A 126 -12.67 -1.43 -0.92
N ASN A 127 -13.58 -1.48 0.04
CA ASN A 127 -13.71 -0.44 1.07
C ASN A 127 -12.44 -0.31 1.92
N PHE A 128 -11.82 -1.43 2.29
CA PHE A 128 -10.52 -1.41 2.96
C PHE A 128 -9.46 -0.71 2.10
N GLU A 129 -9.33 -1.09 0.82
CA GLU A 129 -8.35 -0.52 -0.11
C GLU A 129 -8.55 0.98 -0.31
N VAL A 130 -9.79 1.42 -0.52
CA VAL A 130 -10.13 2.85 -0.68
C VAL A 130 -9.75 3.64 0.56
N ARG A 131 -10.11 3.16 1.75
CA ARG A 131 -9.78 3.82 3.02
C ARG A 131 -8.26 3.94 3.22
N VAL A 132 -7.52 2.85 3.00
CA VAL A 132 -6.06 2.84 3.16
C VAL A 132 -5.36 3.70 2.10
N SER A 133 -6.01 3.91 0.94
CA SER A 133 -5.48 4.74 -0.15
C SER A 133 -5.75 6.23 0.05
N SER A 134 -6.81 6.62 0.78
CA SER A 134 -7.24 8.02 0.90
C SER A 134 -6.15 8.93 1.47
N ASP A 135 -5.42 8.45 2.46
CA ASP A 135 -4.40 9.23 3.18
C ASP A 135 -3.04 9.27 2.45
N ARG A 136 -2.92 8.51 1.36
CA ARG A 136 -1.63 8.33 0.69
C ARG A 136 -1.12 9.60 0.04
N ARG A 137 -2.02 10.39 -0.55
CA ARG A 137 -1.65 11.64 -1.24
C ARG A 137 -1.03 12.64 -0.27
N GLU A 138 -1.66 12.86 0.88
CA GLU A 138 -1.16 13.77 1.91
C GLU A 138 0.20 13.33 2.45
N ARG A 139 0.39 12.02 2.65
CA ARG A 139 1.69 11.46 3.04
C ARG A 139 2.78 11.70 2.00
N PHE A 140 2.48 11.54 0.70
CA PHE A 140 3.43 11.83 -0.36
C PHE A 140 3.83 13.29 -0.40
N GLU A 141 2.87 14.20 -0.33
CA GLU A 141 3.14 15.63 -0.30
C GLU A 141 4.06 15.98 0.89
N ARG A 142 3.83 15.34 2.04
CA ARG A 142 4.67 15.51 3.22
C ARG A 142 6.07 14.93 3.05
N LEU A 143 6.20 13.72 2.53
CA LEU A 143 7.49 13.08 2.24
C LEU A 143 8.32 13.90 1.24
N ASP A 144 7.66 14.45 0.22
CA ASP A 144 8.31 15.30 -0.77
C ASP A 144 8.82 16.59 -0.11
N ALA A 145 8.03 17.22 0.76
CA ALA A 145 8.44 18.42 1.50
C ALA A 145 9.67 18.14 2.41
N LEU A 146 9.66 17.04 3.17
CA LEU A 146 10.78 16.63 4.01
C LEU A 146 12.03 16.33 3.18
N SER A 147 11.86 15.67 2.04
CA SER A 147 12.97 15.34 1.14
C SER A 147 13.55 16.57 0.46
N ALA A 148 12.70 17.50 0.03
CA ALA A 148 13.14 18.77 -0.55
C ALA A 148 13.95 19.61 0.44
N GLU A 149 13.51 19.68 1.70
CA GLU A 149 14.23 20.41 2.76
C GLU A 149 15.58 19.75 3.08
N LEU A 150 15.65 18.41 3.13
CA LEU A 150 16.93 17.71 3.28
C LEU A 150 17.89 18.03 2.14
N VAL A 151 17.43 17.98 0.89
CA VAL A 151 18.25 18.31 -0.30
C VAL A 151 18.73 19.75 -0.22
N ARG A 152 17.87 20.69 0.18
CA ARG A 152 18.23 22.10 0.36
C ARG A 152 19.39 22.24 1.36
N ARG A 153 19.28 21.64 2.55
CA ARG A 153 20.32 21.74 3.59
C ARG A 153 21.64 21.08 3.19
N TYR A 154 21.60 19.96 2.45
CA TYR A 154 22.82 19.35 1.91
C TYR A 154 23.50 20.26 0.88
N ARG A 155 22.74 20.90 0.01
CA ARG A 155 23.27 21.82 -1.00
C ARG A 155 23.86 23.09 -0.37
N ASP A 156 23.22 23.58 0.68
CA ASP A 156 23.64 24.81 1.38
C ASP A 156 24.81 24.53 2.35
N GLY A 157 25.28 23.29 2.47
CA GLY A 157 26.40 22.89 3.30
C GLY A 157 26.10 22.81 4.80
N GLU A 158 24.83 22.89 5.18
CA GLU A 158 24.38 22.73 6.57
C GLU A 158 24.45 21.26 7.04
N ALA A 159 24.61 20.32 6.10
CA ALA A 159 24.75 18.89 6.35
C ALA A 159 25.89 18.31 5.51
N SER A 160 26.78 17.54 6.13
CA SER A 160 27.83 16.82 5.41
C SER A 160 27.33 15.43 5.01
N VAL A 161 27.67 15.01 3.79
CA VAL A 161 27.37 13.65 3.29
C VAL A 161 28.17 12.60 4.08
N ASP A 162 29.29 12.97 4.68
CA ASP A 162 30.15 12.09 5.46
C ASP A 162 29.45 11.56 6.74
N SER A 163 28.42 12.24 7.24
CA SER A 163 27.64 11.78 8.39
C SER A 163 26.66 10.66 8.07
N ILE A 164 26.49 10.28 6.80
CA ILE A 164 25.60 9.19 6.37
C ILE A 164 26.35 7.84 6.30
N LEU A 165 27.67 7.89 6.27
CA LEU A 165 28.53 6.70 6.06
C LEU A 165 29.04 6.06 7.35
N VAL A 166 28.57 6.49 8.52
CA VAL A 166 29.08 6.07 9.83
C VAL A 166 28.13 5.14 10.59
N ASP A 167 27.02 4.69 10.01
CA ASP A 167 26.14 3.66 10.61
C ASP A 167 26.14 2.37 9.80
#